data_527de8df9101f01e81e3aa1a9381a57e
#
_entry.id   527de8df9101f01e81e3aa1a9381a57e
#
_cell.length_a   1.000
_cell.length_b   1.000
_cell.length_c   1.000
_cell.angle_alpha   90.00
_cell.angle_beta   90.00
_cell.angle_gamma   90.00
#
_symmetry.space_group_name_H-M   'P 1'
#
loop_
_entity.id
_entity.type
_entity.pdbx_description
1 polymer ?
#
loop_
_entity_poly.entity_id
_entity_poly.type
_entity_poly.pdbx_seq_one_letter_code
_entity_poly.pdbx_strand_id
1 'polypeptide(L)'
;SNLAQYLQNGVKFIDLLRVMYFYLPKCVSFAMPLSVLFAASYTMGNMYAKNELTSIFASGMPLAVLVAPLVLCGFLLSIGMFYFEDRILIRFQRQKIALVNSILEPEQNLNRSDVVVLSDSGKVVYFADYYDDSQKELSNVLIVMRTESGDVSTVIKGSFARWQDDHWKVIDKSVYTFTAENDVLYQDSIDESVFFEPPETFQRNITSIDEMTIAQAKVFIDNLKKMGLPYHEYLSQYYRRFSFPFTAFIVLFFSVSVGGRFKKNILLMSLLFSLALAILYYVTEMMTMLFAKWEYISPLAGAFLPFLLFTVLSVAMLRIART
;
A
#
# COMPACT_ATOMS: atom_id res chain seq x y z
N SER A 1 -12.82 -13.62 7.68
CA SER A 1 -13.29 -13.00 8.90
C SER A 1 -12.51 -13.53 10.08
N ASN A 2 -11.57 -12.74 10.57
CA ASN A 2 -10.60 -13.15 11.58
C ASN A 2 -11.23 -13.38 12.97
N LEU A 3 -12.46 -12.90 13.21
CA LEU A 3 -13.14 -13.02 14.50
C LEU A 3 -13.37 -14.48 14.92
N ALA A 4 -13.73 -15.33 13.96
CA ALA A 4 -13.92 -16.76 14.22
C ALA A 4 -12.62 -17.47 14.62
N GLN A 5 -11.49 -17.08 13.98
CA GLN A 5 -10.17 -17.61 14.34
C GLN A 5 -9.73 -17.16 15.73
N TYR A 6 -10.01 -15.91 16.11
CA TYR A 6 -9.73 -15.41 17.48
C TYR A 6 -10.49 -16.19 18.55
N LEU A 7 -11.76 -16.50 18.28
CA LEU A 7 -12.60 -17.28 19.22
C LEU A 7 -12.15 -18.74 19.32
N GLN A 8 -11.73 -19.35 18.20
CA GLN A 8 -11.22 -20.73 18.18
C GLN A 8 -9.88 -20.89 18.90
N ASN A 9 -9.01 -19.88 18.84
CA ASN A 9 -7.71 -19.90 19.51
C ASN A 9 -7.74 -19.50 20.98
N GLY A 10 -8.92 -19.33 21.58
CA GLY A 10 -9.06 -19.03 23.01
C GLY A 10 -8.46 -17.67 23.42
N VAL A 11 -8.42 -16.70 22.51
CA VAL A 11 -7.85 -15.38 22.73
C VAL A 11 -8.55 -14.65 23.85
N LYS A 12 -7.81 -14.07 24.79
CA LYS A 12 -8.38 -13.29 25.90
C LYS A 12 -9.10 -12.05 25.38
N PHE A 13 -10.27 -11.77 25.89
CA PHE A 13 -11.07 -10.60 25.50
C PHE A 13 -10.30 -9.27 25.57
N ILE A 14 -9.38 -9.15 26.53
CA ILE A 14 -8.52 -7.97 26.67
C ILE A 14 -7.60 -7.74 25.47
N ASP A 15 -7.09 -8.82 24.87
CA ASP A 15 -6.21 -8.72 23.70
C ASP A 15 -7.00 -8.35 22.44
N LEU A 16 -8.23 -8.82 22.33
CA LEU A 16 -9.16 -8.37 21.30
C LEU A 16 -9.43 -6.86 21.40
N LEU A 17 -9.68 -6.34 22.62
CA LEU A 17 -9.86 -4.90 22.81
C LEU A 17 -8.60 -4.10 22.46
N ARG A 18 -7.40 -4.62 22.75
CA ARG A 18 -6.14 -3.99 22.34
C ARG A 18 -5.99 -3.94 20.81
N VAL A 19 -6.31 -5.02 20.11
CA VAL A 19 -6.29 -5.05 18.64
C VAL A 19 -7.28 -4.01 18.08
N MET A 20 -8.47 -3.91 18.63
CA MET A 20 -9.46 -2.89 18.23
C MET A 20 -8.95 -1.47 18.51
N TYR A 21 -8.32 -1.22 19.65
CA TYR A 21 -7.71 0.07 19.97
C TYR A 21 -6.65 0.47 18.95
N PHE A 22 -5.74 -0.44 18.58
CA PHE A 22 -4.72 -0.18 17.57
C PHE A 22 -5.29 -0.01 16.16
N TYR A 23 -6.52 -0.46 15.92
CA TYR A 23 -7.20 -0.27 14.64
C TYR A 23 -7.94 1.07 14.50
N LEU A 24 -8.22 1.76 15.62
CA LEU A 24 -8.97 3.02 15.64
C LEU A 24 -8.43 4.09 14.68
N PRO A 25 -7.11 4.37 14.60
CA PRO A 25 -6.60 5.38 13.67
C PRO A 25 -6.93 5.06 12.21
N LYS A 26 -6.95 3.78 11.83
CA LYS A 26 -7.35 3.37 10.47
C LYS A 26 -8.82 3.65 10.21
N CYS A 27 -9.68 3.40 11.19
CA CYS A 27 -11.10 3.75 11.10
C CYS A 27 -11.29 5.27 10.95
N VAL A 28 -10.52 6.09 11.66
CA VAL A 28 -10.57 7.55 11.55
C VAL A 28 -10.15 8.00 10.15
N SER A 29 -9.07 7.43 9.58
CA SER A 29 -8.61 7.75 8.23
C SER A 29 -9.69 7.50 7.17
N PHE A 30 -10.41 6.37 7.25
CA PHE A 30 -11.49 6.06 6.31
C PHE A 30 -12.78 6.83 6.57
N ALA A 31 -13.10 7.15 7.82
CA ALA A 31 -14.31 7.88 8.18
C ALA A 31 -14.23 9.37 7.88
N MET A 32 -13.01 9.95 7.89
CA MET A 32 -12.78 11.39 7.72
C MET A 32 -13.35 11.96 6.42
N PRO A 33 -13.07 11.41 5.23
CA PRO A 33 -13.64 11.92 4.00
C PRO A 33 -15.17 11.89 3.98
N LEU A 34 -15.77 10.81 4.50
CA LEU A 34 -17.23 10.69 4.60
C LEU A 34 -17.82 11.70 5.57
N SER A 35 -17.19 11.90 6.74
CA SER A 35 -17.64 12.90 7.72
C SER A 35 -17.61 14.31 7.16
N VAL A 36 -16.55 14.66 6.44
CA VAL A 36 -16.42 15.97 5.77
C VAL A 36 -17.47 16.14 4.68
N LEU A 37 -17.76 15.09 3.90
CA LEU A 37 -18.84 15.09 2.91
C LEU A 37 -20.19 15.37 3.56
N PHE A 38 -20.55 14.64 4.61
CA PHE A 38 -21.81 14.82 5.30
C PHE A 38 -21.94 16.22 5.90
N ALA A 39 -20.88 16.71 6.56
CA ALA A 39 -20.86 18.05 7.13
C ALA A 39 -21.07 19.13 6.07
N ALA A 40 -20.34 19.06 4.96
CA ALA A 40 -20.45 20.03 3.87
C ALA A 40 -21.82 19.97 3.18
N SER A 41 -22.31 18.78 2.83
CA SER A 41 -23.63 18.57 2.23
C SER A 41 -24.76 19.09 3.13
N TYR A 42 -24.67 18.78 4.43
CA TYR A 42 -25.66 19.23 5.42
C TYR A 42 -25.65 20.75 5.53
N THR A 43 -24.49 21.37 5.67
CA THR A 43 -24.35 22.81 5.82
C THR A 43 -24.92 23.54 4.60
N MET A 44 -24.49 23.15 3.41
CA MET A 44 -24.99 23.78 2.17
C MET A 44 -26.49 23.56 1.96
N GLY A 45 -26.96 22.32 2.23
CA GLY A 45 -28.39 21.99 2.12
C GLY A 45 -29.26 22.79 3.12
N ASN A 46 -28.79 22.96 4.37
CA ASN A 46 -29.48 23.72 5.40
C ASN A 46 -29.51 25.23 5.08
N MET A 47 -28.41 25.81 4.64
CA MET A 47 -28.35 27.21 4.17
C MET A 47 -29.33 27.47 3.00
N TYR A 48 -29.43 26.49 2.10
CA TYR A 48 -30.40 26.60 1.01
C TYR A 48 -31.86 26.50 1.49
N ALA A 49 -32.14 25.52 2.37
CA ALA A 49 -33.47 25.31 2.93
C ALA A 49 -33.99 26.54 3.72
N LYS A 50 -33.08 27.28 4.32
CA LYS A 50 -33.40 28.55 5.03
C LYS A 50 -33.38 29.77 4.15
N ASN A 51 -33.24 29.66 2.84
CA ASN A 51 -33.08 30.74 1.86
C ASN A 51 -31.84 31.63 2.07
N GLU A 52 -30.90 31.25 2.93
CA GLU A 52 -29.67 32.00 3.17
C GLU A 52 -28.81 32.07 1.91
N LEU A 53 -28.62 30.92 1.23
CA LEU A 53 -27.92 30.89 -0.07
C LEU A 53 -28.61 31.72 -1.15
N THR A 54 -29.95 31.69 -1.19
CA THR A 54 -30.73 32.48 -2.13
C THR A 54 -30.52 33.99 -1.91
N SER A 55 -30.50 34.42 -0.65
CA SER A 55 -30.24 35.83 -0.27
C SER A 55 -28.81 36.25 -0.65
N ILE A 56 -27.82 35.37 -0.43
CA ILE A 56 -26.43 35.62 -0.79
C ILE A 56 -26.27 35.74 -2.32
N PHE A 57 -26.93 34.89 -3.08
CA PHE A 57 -26.88 34.96 -4.55
C PHE A 57 -27.60 36.22 -5.06
N ALA A 58 -28.72 36.64 -4.42
CA ALA A 58 -29.40 37.87 -4.75
C ALA A 58 -28.56 39.13 -4.50
N SER A 59 -27.57 39.07 -3.59
CA SER A 59 -26.59 40.14 -3.39
C SER A 59 -25.47 40.20 -4.45
N GLY A 60 -25.47 39.26 -5.42
CA GLY A 60 -24.48 39.21 -6.48
C GLY A 60 -23.19 38.44 -6.11
N MET A 61 -23.14 37.81 -4.93
CA MET A 61 -21.97 37.03 -4.51
C MET A 61 -21.94 35.69 -5.25
N PRO A 62 -20.85 35.33 -5.97
CA PRO A 62 -20.75 34.05 -6.65
C PRO A 62 -20.51 32.92 -5.65
N LEU A 63 -21.05 31.75 -5.95
CA LEU A 63 -20.87 30.52 -5.12
C LEU A 63 -19.38 30.23 -4.82
N ALA A 64 -18.50 30.44 -5.80
CA ALA A 64 -17.07 30.22 -5.64
C ALA A 64 -16.44 31.00 -4.47
N VAL A 65 -16.86 32.24 -4.24
CA VAL A 65 -16.37 33.07 -3.12
C VAL A 65 -16.90 32.55 -1.79
N LEU A 66 -18.18 32.19 -1.75
CA LEU A 66 -18.81 31.64 -0.56
C LEU A 66 -18.16 30.32 -0.10
N VAL A 67 -17.81 29.46 -1.05
CA VAL A 67 -17.25 28.12 -0.73
C VAL A 67 -15.73 28.11 -0.57
N ALA A 68 -15.03 29.16 -0.99
CA ALA A 68 -13.57 29.25 -0.90
C ALA A 68 -13.03 28.95 0.50
N PRO A 69 -13.57 29.49 1.61
CA PRO A 69 -13.09 29.14 2.94
C PRO A 69 -13.32 27.67 3.29
N LEU A 70 -14.43 27.06 2.87
CA LEU A 70 -14.69 25.64 3.09
C LEU A 70 -13.68 24.75 2.33
N VAL A 71 -13.41 25.10 1.07
CA VAL A 71 -12.42 24.41 0.23
C VAL A 71 -11.02 24.54 0.83
N LEU A 72 -10.66 25.74 1.34
CA LEU A 72 -9.39 25.95 2.04
C LEU A 72 -9.29 25.09 3.31
N CYS A 73 -10.35 25.03 4.12
CA CYS A 73 -10.40 24.14 5.29
C CYS A 73 -10.23 22.68 4.91
N GLY A 74 -10.88 22.21 3.84
CA GLY A 74 -10.73 20.85 3.33
C GLY A 74 -9.30 20.55 2.88
N PHE A 75 -8.64 21.51 2.24
CA PHE A 75 -7.24 21.38 1.86
C PHE A 75 -6.31 21.26 3.09
N LEU A 76 -6.51 22.12 4.09
CA LEU A 76 -5.74 22.06 5.34
C LEU A 76 -5.99 20.76 6.11
N LEU A 77 -7.22 20.26 6.15
CA LEU A 77 -7.56 18.97 6.72
C LEU A 77 -6.85 17.82 5.99
N SER A 78 -6.75 17.88 4.67
CA SER A 78 -6.03 16.87 3.88
C SER A 78 -4.53 16.84 4.19
N ILE A 79 -3.92 18.01 4.38
CA ILE A 79 -2.53 18.11 4.85
C ILE A 79 -2.40 17.49 6.27
N GLY A 80 -3.33 17.80 7.16
CA GLY A 80 -3.38 17.21 8.51
C GLY A 80 -3.49 15.67 8.45
N MET A 81 -4.34 15.16 7.57
CA MET A 81 -4.51 13.72 7.36
C MET A 81 -3.23 13.05 6.84
N PHE A 82 -2.49 13.70 5.95
CA PHE A 82 -1.20 13.19 5.48
C PHE A 82 -0.23 12.97 6.64
N TYR A 83 -0.07 13.97 7.54
CA TYR A 83 0.76 13.82 8.73
C TYR A 83 0.22 12.80 9.73
N PHE A 84 -1.10 12.73 9.87
CA PHE A 84 -1.75 11.73 10.73
C PHE A 84 -1.46 10.29 10.24
N GLU A 85 -1.56 10.04 8.95
CA GLU A 85 -1.26 8.73 8.36
C GLU A 85 0.20 8.34 8.52
N ASP A 86 1.13 9.23 8.18
CA ASP A 86 2.57 8.91 8.25
C ASP A 86 3.09 8.75 9.69
N ARG A 87 2.58 9.53 10.65
CA ARG A 87 3.13 9.53 12.02
C ARG A 87 2.34 8.68 13.01
N ILE A 88 1.03 8.67 12.89
CA ILE A 88 0.15 8.01 13.87
C ILE A 88 -0.29 6.64 13.32
N LEU A 89 -0.91 6.61 12.16
CA LEU A 89 -1.49 5.39 11.60
C LEU A 89 -0.45 4.27 11.47
N ILE A 90 0.74 4.56 10.93
CA ILE A 90 1.80 3.56 10.72
C ILE A 90 2.24 2.95 12.06
N ARG A 91 2.43 3.76 13.11
CA ARG A 91 2.85 3.27 14.43
C ARG A 91 1.82 2.31 15.03
N PHE A 92 0.55 2.69 14.97
CA PHE A 92 -0.55 1.88 15.48
C PHE A 92 -0.73 0.60 14.66
N GLN A 93 -0.58 0.69 13.34
CA GLN A 93 -0.67 -0.46 12.45
C GLN A 93 0.41 -1.50 12.75
N ARG A 94 1.66 -1.07 12.97
CA ARG A 94 2.75 -1.97 13.40
C ARG A 94 2.44 -2.67 14.71
N GLN A 95 1.99 -1.93 15.71
CA GLN A 95 1.63 -2.50 17.02
C GLN A 95 0.47 -3.47 16.91
N LYS A 96 -0.53 -3.16 16.08
CA LYS A 96 -1.64 -4.07 15.80
C LYS A 96 -1.14 -5.37 15.19
N ILE A 97 -0.30 -5.31 14.16
CA ILE A 97 0.18 -6.49 13.44
C ILE A 97 1.08 -7.32 14.35
N ALA A 98 2.01 -6.71 15.08
CA ALA A 98 2.82 -7.40 16.07
C ALA A 98 1.97 -8.14 17.12
N LEU A 99 0.91 -7.49 17.61
CA LEU A 99 -0.01 -8.12 18.56
C LEU A 99 -0.81 -9.26 17.93
N VAL A 100 -1.33 -9.06 16.71
CA VAL A 100 -2.08 -10.09 15.97
C VAL A 100 -1.21 -11.30 15.70
N ASN A 101 0.02 -11.11 15.26
CA ASN A 101 0.97 -12.19 15.00
C ASN A 101 1.29 -12.96 16.29
N SER A 102 1.50 -12.26 17.41
CA SER A 102 1.76 -12.92 18.69
C SER A 102 0.55 -13.73 19.24
N ILE A 103 -0.66 -13.42 18.80
CA ILE A 103 -1.89 -14.08 19.24
C ILE A 103 -2.27 -15.26 18.32
N LEU A 104 -2.17 -15.07 17.01
CA LEU A 104 -2.64 -16.05 16.01
C LEU A 104 -1.55 -17.05 15.62
N GLU A 105 -0.31 -16.62 15.63
CA GLU A 105 0.85 -17.41 15.23
C GLU A 105 1.93 -17.32 16.32
N PRO A 106 1.74 -17.99 17.49
CA PRO A 106 2.73 -17.98 18.55
C PRO A 106 4.07 -18.61 18.10
N GLU A 107 4.04 -19.50 17.12
CA GLU A 107 5.18 -19.89 16.29
C GLU A 107 4.99 -19.23 14.92
N GLN A 108 5.68 -18.12 14.69
CA GLN A 108 5.66 -17.48 13.38
C GLN A 108 6.14 -18.49 12.35
N ASN A 109 5.25 -18.97 11.51
CA ASN A 109 5.64 -19.76 10.34
C ASN A 109 6.31 -18.79 9.34
N LEU A 110 7.61 -18.60 9.52
CA LEU A 110 8.46 -17.77 8.67
C LEU A 110 8.84 -18.48 7.37
N ASN A 111 8.23 -19.63 7.12
CA ASN A 111 8.41 -20.40 5.90
C ASN A 111 7.94 -19.60 4.70
N ARG A 112 8.66 -19.73 3.59
CA ARG A 112 8.40 -18.97 2.38
C ARG A 112 8.48 -19.87 1.16
N SER A 113 7.49 -19.76 0.27
CA SER A 113 7.55 -20.36 -1.08
C SER A 113 8.11 -19.33 -2.08
N ASP A 114 8.65 -19.83 -3.19
CA ASP A 114 9.20 -19.02 -4.28
C ASP A 114 10.22 -17.98 -3.77
N VAL A 115 11.25 -18.47 -3.14
CA VAL A 115 12.27 -17.65 -2.49
C VAL A 115 13.27 -17.15 -3.53
N VAL A 116 13.44 -15.84 -3.61
CA VAL A 116 14.53 -15.21 -4.35
C VAL A 116 15.27 -14.27 -3.40
N VAL A 117 16.57 -14.50 -3.22
CA VAL A 117 17.45 -13.67 -2.38
C VAL A 117 18.69 -13.29 -3.17
N LEU A 118 19.04 -12.02 -3.11
CA LEU A 118 20.28 -11.50 -3.66
C LEU A 118 21.25 -11.21 -2.53
N SER A 119 22.44 -11.76 -2.64
CA SER A 119 23.57 -11.56 -1.74
C SER A 119 24.73 -10.88 -2.47
N ASP A 120 25.65 -10.32 -1.74
CA ASP A 120 26.86 -9.66 -2.24
C ASP A 120 26.57 -8.68 -3.38
N SER A 121 25.69 -7.70 -3.13
CA SER A 121 25.32 -6.65 -4.10
C SER A 121 24.75 -7.18 -5.42
N GLY A 122 24.18 -8.40 -5.42
CA GLY A 122 23.60 -9.06 -6.59
C GLY A 122 24.55 -9.97 -7.36
N LYS A 123 25.76 -10.19 -6.84
CA LYS A 123 26.72 -11.16 -7.40
C LYS A 123 26.29 -12.62 -7.16
N VAL A 124 25.59 -12.88 -6.06
CA VAL A 124 25.05 -14.20 -5.74
C VAL A 124 23.53 -14.12 -5.64
N VAL A 125 22.84 -14.94 -6.40
CA VAL A 125 21.38 -15.01 -6.43
C VAL A 125 20.94 -16.41 -6.03
N TYR A 126 20.15 -16.47 -4.96
CA TYR A 126 19.54 -17.72 -4.48
C TYR A 126 18.10 -17.80 -4.98
N PHE A 127 17.75 -18.91 -5.57
CA PHE A 127 16.38 -19.31 -5.86
C PHE A 127 16.09 -20.60 -5.09
N ALA A 128 14.94 -20.68 -4.44
CA ALA A 128 14.47 -21.92 -3.84
C ALA A 128 12.94 -22.01 -3.91
N ASP A 129 12.42 -23.20 -4.11
CA ASP A 129 10.97 -23.39 -4.14
C ASP A 129 10.35 -23.17 -2.76
N TYR A 130 11.09 -23.53 -1.71
CA TYR A 130 10.59 -23.41 -0.35
C TYR A 130 11.72 -23.22 0.66
N TYR A 131 11.48 -22.35 1.66
CA TYR A 131 12.32 -22.18 2.85
C TYR A 131 11.55 -22.63 4.08
N ASP A 132 12.12 -23.55 4.84
CA ASP A 132 11.64 -23.99 6.15
C ASP A 132 12.46 -23.31 7.26
N ASP A 133 11.81 -22.44 8.01
CA ASP A 133 12.45 -21.67 9.09
C ASP A 133 12.76 -22.55 10.31
N SER A 134 11.97 -23.59 10.55
CA SER A 134 12.15 -24.49 11.70
C SER A 134 13.40 -25.37 11.55
N GLN A 135 13.69 -25.78 10.32
CA GLN A 135 14.85 -26.61 9.99
C GLN A 135 16.02 -25.81 9.42
N LYS A 136 15.81 -24.51 9.14
CA LYS A 136 16.77 -23.66 8.41
C LYS A 136 17.22 -24.32 7.12
N GLU A 137 16.25 -24.75 6.31
CA GLU A 137 16.47 -25.53 5.10
C GLU A 137 15.77 -24.88 3.89
N LEU A 138 16.48 -24.85 2.76
CA LEU A 138 15.98 -24.48 1.46
C LEU A 138 15.76 -25.74 0.62
N SER A 139 14.62 -25.85 -0.05
CA SER A 139 14.28 -26.97 -0.93
C SER A 139 14.39 -26.54 -2.39
N ASN A 140 14.90 -27.43 -3.23
CA ASN A 140 15.09 -27.24 -4.66
C ASN A 140 15.84 -25.94 -4.99
N VAL A 141 17.09 -25.89 -4.58
CA VAL A 141 17.92 -24.68 -4.58
C VAL A 141 18.63 -24.51 -5.92
N LEU A 142 18.60 -23.29 -6.46
CA LEU A 142 19.41 -22.84 -7.58
C LEU A 142 20.18 -21.60 -7.15
N ILE A 143 21.51 -21.67 -7.10
CA ILE A 143 22.37 -20.54 -6.78
C ILE A 143 23.10 -20.11 -8.06
N VAL A 144 22.93 -18.85 -8.42
CA VAL A 144 23.57 -18.25 -9.59
C VAL A 144 24.59 -17.23 -9.12
N MET A 145 25.84 -17.45 -9.50
CA MET A 145 26.94 -16.50 -9.27
C MET A 145 27.21 -15.70 -10.52
N ARG A 146 27.46 -14.39 -10.36
CA ARG A 146 27.73 -13.47 -11.45
C ARG A 146 29.11 -12.82 -11.30
N THR A 147 29.72 -12.49 -12.42
CA THR A 147 30.95 -11.69 -12.49
C THR A 147 30.64 -10.21 -12.18
N GLU A 148 31.65 -9.38 -12.04
CA GLU A 148 31.48 -7.93 -11.90
C GLU A 148 30.86 -7.27 -13.13
N SER A 149 31.00 -7.87 -14.30
CA SER A 149 30.31 -7.44 -15.54
C SER A 149 28.81 -7.79 -15.57
N GLY A 150 28.33 -8.64 -14.65
CA GLY A 150 26.93 -9.10 -14.58
C GLY A 150 26.66 -10.42 -15.30
N ASP A 151 27.67 -10.98 -15.98
CA ASP A 151 27.56 -12.27 -16.67
C ASP A 151 27.49 -13.43 -15.69
N VAL A 152 26.79 -14.50 -16.05
CA VAL A 152 26.72 -15.72 -15.22
C VAL A 152 28.07 -16.44 -15.25
N SER A 153 28.67 -16.62 -14.08
CA SER A 153 29.94 -17.37 -13.95
C SER A 153 29.71 -18.81 -13.51
N THR A 154 28.81 -19.04 -12.56
CA THR A 154 28.56 -20.39 -12.00
C THR A 154 27.10 -20.55 -11.65
N VAL A 155 26.56 -21.73 -11.93
CA VAL A 155 25.21 -22.13 -11.55
C VAL A 155 25.29 -23.40 -10.76
N ILE A 156 24.72 -23.38 -9.55
CA ILE A 156 24.69 -24.54 -8.64
C ILE A 156 23.23 -24.93 -8.46
N LYS A 157 22.92 -26.18 -8.74
CA LYS A 157 21.61 -26.76 -8.48
C LYS A 157 21.75 -27.79 -7.37
N GLY A 158 20.86 -27.76 -6.36
CA GLY A 158 20.83 -28.74 -5.28
C GLY A 158 19.42 -29.11 -4.90
N SER A 159 19.22 -30.32 -4.38
CA SER A 159 17.93 -30.77 -3.87
C SER A 159 17.55 -30.01 -2.61
N PHE A 160 18.52 -29.80 -1.72
CA PHE A 160 18.35 -29.08 -0.45
C PHE A 160 19.60 -28.24 -0.15
N ALA A 161 19.42 -27.14 0.59
CA ALA A 161 20.53 -26.46 1.26
C ALA A 161 20.17 -26.24 2.73
N ARG A 162 21.08 -26.61 3.65
CA ARG A 162 20.86 -26.49 5.09
C ARG A 162 21.90 -25.56 5.71
N TRP A 163 21.42 -24.67 6.60
CA TRP A 163 22.30 -23.75 7.33
C TRP A 163 23.10 -24.50 8.41
N GLN A 164 24.40 -24.50 8.27
CA GLN A 164 25.34 -25.11 9.24
C GLN A 164 26.66 -24.35 9.22
N ASP A 165 27.26 -24.12 10.40
CA ASP A 165 28.56 -23.46 10.56
C ASP A 165 28.65 -22.11 9.84
N ASP A 166 27.59 -21.25 9.96
CA ASP A 166 27.45 -19.93 9.38
C ASP A 166 27.48 -19.86 7.83
N HIS A 167 27.17 -20.96 7.15
CA HIS A 167 27.01 -21.00 5.70
C HIS A 167 25.98 -22.06 5.25
N TRP A 168 25.54 -21.95 3.98
CA TRP A 168 24.63 -22.92 3.38
C TRP A 168 25.37 -24.09 2.80
N LYS A 169 25.14 -25.28 3.33
CA LYS A 169 25.63 -26.56 2.77
C LYS A 169 24.61 -27.10 1.78
N VAL A 170 25.00 -27.21 0.51
CA VAL A 170 24.12 -27.69 -0.57
C VAL A 170 24.27 -29.19 -0.72
N ILE A 171 23.16 -29.93 -0.65
CA ILE A 171 23.06 -31.37 -0.73
C ILE A 171 22.60 -31.77 -2.12
N ASP A 172 23.15 -32.85 -2.66
CA ASP A 172 22.90 -33.38 -4.02
C ASP A 172 23.15 -32.30 -5.09
N LYS A 173 24.30 -31.64 -4.98
CA LYS A 173 24.64 -30.48 -5.83
C LYS A 173 25.19 -30.89 -7.17
N SER A 174 24.83 -30.13 -8.20
CA SER A 174 25.44 -30.12 -9.51
C SER A 174 25.97 -28.71 -9.79
N VAL A 175 27.24 -28.56 -10.10
CA VAL A 175 27.91 -27.27 -10.32
C VAL A 175 28.27 -27.12 -11.78
N TYR A 176 27.80 -26.03 -12.40
CA TYR A 176 28.08 -25.68 -13.80
C TYR A 176 28.83 -24.35 -13.83
N THR A 177 30.06 -24.36 -14.28
CA THR A 177 30.90 -23.16 -14.43
C THR A 177 30.98 -22.77 -15.90
N PHE A 178 30.73 -21.52 -16.22
CA PHE A 178 30.78 -20.96 -17.56
C PHE A 178 32.15 -20.30 -17.78
N THR A 179 32.85 -20.72 -18.82
CA THR A 179 34.15 -20.16 -19.21
C THR A 179 33.93 -18.94 -20.12
N ALA A 180 34.94 -18.10 -20.27
CA ALA A 180 34.89 -16.92 -21.16
C ALA A 180 34.59 -17.26 -22.64
N GLU A 181 34.83 -18.50 -23.03
CA GLU A 181 34.53 -19.05 -24.37
C GLU A 181 33.11 -19.66 -24.47
N ASN A 182 32.29 -19.47 -23.45
CA ASN A 182 30.92 -20.02 -23.35
C ASN A 182 30.86 -21.55 -23.24
N ASP A 183 31.98 -22.21 -22.91
CA ASP A 183 32.00 -23.63 -22.61
C ASP A 183 31.50 -23.87 -21.16
N VAL A 184 30.77 -24.96 -20.96
CA VAL A 184 30.20 -25.35 -19.67
C VAL A 184 31.05 -26.47 -19.08
N LEU A 185 31.70 -26.21 -17.95
CA LEU A 185 32.44 -27.19 -17.19
C LEU A 185 31.58 -27.70 -16.02
N TYR A 186 31.44 -29.01 -15.92
CA TYR A 186 30.81 -29.65 -14.78
C TYR A 186 31.86 -29.89 -13.69
N GLN A 187 31.54 -29.51 -12.45
CA GLN A 187 32.37 -29.72 -11.28
C GLN A 187 31.58 -30.39 -10.14
N ASP A 188 32.19 -31.31 -9.42
CA ASP A 188 31.53 -31.97 -8.29
C ASP A 188 31.67 -31.22 -6.96
N SER A 189 32.52 -30.22 -6.89
CA SER A 189 32.77 -29.47 -5.66
C SER A 189 32.94 -27.98 -5.90
N ILE A 190 32.46 -27.18 -4.96
CA ILE A 190 32.65 -25.75 -4.86
C ILE A 190 32.90 -25.39 -3.40
N ASP A 191 33.61 -24.28 -3.17
CA ASP A 191 33.78 -23.72 -1.84
C ASP A 191 32.44 -23.15 -1.34
N GLU A 192 31.82 -23.80 -0.36
CA GLU A 192 30.53 -23.43 0.20
C GLU A 192 30.62 -22.25 1.18
N SER A 193 31.83 -21.87 1.62
CA SER A 193 32.02 -20.69 2.51
C SER A 193 31.57 -19.38 1.88
N VAL A 194 31.37 -19.35 0.55
CA VAL A 194 30.83 -18.20 -0.20
C VAL A 194 29.34 -18.00 0.05
N PHE A 195 28.62 -19.02 0.56
CA PHE A 195 27.16 -18.98 0.77
C PHE A 195 26.82 -18.60 2.22
N PHE A 196 27.19 -17.39 2.60
CA PHE A 196 27.09 -16.86 3.98
C PHE A 196 25.84 -16.01 4.25
N GLU A 197 24.87 -15.94 3.31
CA GLU A 197 23.65 -15.15 3.50
C GLU A 197 22.83 -15.74 4.66
N PRO A 198 22.53 -14.95 5.72
CA PRO A 198 21.90 -15.47 6.92
C PRO A 198 20.45 -15.94 6.66
N PRO A 199 19.98 -16.97 7.42
CA PRO A 199 18.65 -17.55 7.25
C PRO A 199 17.50 -16.53 7.31
N GLU A 200 17.66 -15.43 8.09
CA GLU A 200 16.67 -14.39 8.26
C GLU A 200 16.31 -13.70 6.94
N THR A 201 17.25 -13.66 5.98
CA THR A 201 17.02 -13.07 4.64
C THR A 201 16.06 -13.91 3.79
N PHE A 202 15.99 -15.22 4.06
CA PHE A 202 15.12 -16.16 3.35
C PHE A 202 13.73 -16.26 3.94
N GLN A 203 13.54 -15.78 5.16
CA GLN A 203 12.24 -15.79 5.84
C GLN A 203 11.18 -15.06 5.05
N ARG A 204 9.92 -15.45 5.29
CA ARG A 204 8.78 -14.74 4.76
C ARG A 204 8.79 -13.31 5.28
N ASN A 205 9.03 -12.37 4.39
CA ASN A 205 8.97 -10.96 4.74
C ASN A 205 7.49 -10.56 4.87
N ILE A 206 6.97 -10.64 6.10
CA ILE A 206 5.57 -10.35 6.45
C ILE A 206 5.33 -8.83 6.43
N THR A 207 6.38 -8.05 6.26
CA THR A 207 6.31 -6.61 6.34
C THR A 207 5.57 -6.04 5.12
N SER A 208 4.31 -5.71 5.32
CA SER A 208 3.51 -5.02 4.31
C SER A 208 4.04 -3.58 4.16
N ILE A 209 3.96 -3.03 2.93
CA ILE A 209 4.37 -1.64 2.71
C ILE A 209 3.58 -0.69 3.62
N ASP A 210 2.36 -1.04 4.02
CA ASP A 210 1.51 -0.28 4.94
C ASP A 210 2.11 -0.09 6.34
N GLU A 211 3.13 -0.87 6.69
CA GLU A 211 3.83 -0.82 7.98
C GLU A 211 5.13 -0.01 7.92
N MET A 212 5.59 0.31 6.71
CA MET A 212 6.82 1.07 6.49
C MET A 212 6.55 2.57 6.54
N THR A 213 7.49 3.34 7.07
CA THR A 213 7.50 4.79 6.86
C THR A 213 7.75 5.12 5.38
N ILE A 214 7.47 6.35 4.96
CA ILE A 214 7.73 6.80 3.59
C ILE A 214 9.18 6.55 3.20
N ALA A 215 10.14 6.84 4.10
CA ALA A 215 11.57 6.63 3.85
C ALA A 215 11.91 5.13 3.69
N GLN A 216 11.39 4.27 4.57
CA GLN A 216 11.60 2.82 4.50
C GLN A 216 10.98 2.21 3.26
N ALA A 217 9.75 2.61 2.91
CA ALA A 217 9.06 2.14 1.71
C ALA A 217 9.84 2.51 0.43
N LYS A 218 10.42 3.71 0.38
CA LYS A 218 11.27 4.12 -0.75
C LYS A 218 12.49 3.23 -0.90
N VAL A 219 13.24 3.01 0.19
CA VAL A 219 14.43 2.13 0.18
C VAL A 219 14.06 0.71 -0.23
N PHE A 220 12.95 0.18 0.30
CA PHE A 220 12.45 -1.14 -0.06
C PHE A 220 12.13 -1.25 -1.56
N ILE A 221 11.42 -0.27 -2.13
CA ILE A 221 11.09 -0.25 -3.56
C ILE A 221 12.35 -0.11 -4.43
N ASP A 222 13.31 0.73 -4.01
CA ASP A 222 14.57 0.90 -4.74
C ASP A 222 15.40 -0.40 -4.75
N ASN A 223 15.36 -1.17 -3.66
CA ASN A 223 15.97 -2.48 -3.60
C ASN A 223 15.27 -3.47 -4.53
N LEU A 224 13.91 -3.54 -4.53
CA LEU A 224 13.17 -4.39 -5.48
C LEU A 224 13.53 -4.08 -6.94
N LYS A 225 13.64 -2.78 -7.29
CA LYS A 225 14.06 -2.36 -8.64
C LYS A 225 15.46 -2.84 -8.99
N LYS A 226 16.42 -2.69 -8.08
CA LYS A 226 17.80 -3.17 -8.28
C LYS A 226 17.86 -4.68 -8.48
N MET A 227 16.96 -5.40 -7.79
CA MET A 227 16.84 -6.85 -7.86
C MET A 227 16.12 -7.35 -9.11
N GLY A 228 15.50 -6.47 -9.91
CA GLY A 228 14.64 -6.86 -11.02
C GLY A 228 13.35 -7.56 -10.61
N LEU A 229 12.93 -7.40 -9.35
CA LEU A 229 11.69 -7.99 -8.81
C LEU A 229 10.47 -7.11 -9.13
N PRO A 230 9.25 -7.69 -9.17
CA PRO A 230 8.02 -6.92 -9.39
C PRO A 230 7.85 -5.84 -8.31
N TYR A 231 7.90 -4.58 -8.69
CA TYR A 231 7.81 -3.44 -7.77
C TYR A 231 6.61 -2.51 -8.03
N HIS A 232 5.90 -2.70 -9.15
CA HIS A 232 4.83 -1.78 -9.59
C HIS A 232 3.68 -1.68 -8.59
N GLU A 233 3.29 -2.79 -7.99
CA GLU A 233 2.28 -2.80 -6.93
C GLU A 233 2.70 -1.97 -5.72
N TYR A 234 3.92 -2.20 -5.23
CA TYR A 234 4.47 -1.49 -4.07
C TYR A 234 4.67 0.00 -4.36
N LEU A 235 5.13 0.34 -5.56
CA LEU A 235 5.30 1.72 -5.99
C LEU A 235 3.95 2.44 -6.13
N SER A 236 2.91 1.76 -6.58
CA SER A 236 1.54 2.29 -6.63
C SER A 236 1.00 2.58 -5.24
N GLN A 237 1.17 1.66 -4.30
CA GLN A 237 0.78 1.83 -2.89
C GLN A 237 1.57 2.98 -2.23
N TYR A 238 2.86 3.13 -2.55
CA TYR A 238 3.68 4.25 -2.10
C TYR A 238 3.12 5.61 -2.58
N TYR A 239 2.80 5.75 -3.87
CA TYR A 239 2.21 6.98 -4.40
C TYR A 239 0.80 7.23 -3.87
N ARG A 240 0.02 6.18 -3.61
CA ARG A 240 -1.30 6.29 -2.99
C ARG A 240 -1.26 6.98 -1.63
N ARG A 241 -0.20 6.82 -0.85
CA ARG A 241 -0.05 7.51 0.44
C ARG A 241 -0.04 9.03 0.33
N PHE A 242 0.36 9.56 -0.82
CA PHE A 242 0.33 11.00 -1.09
C PHE A 242 -1.02 11.45 -1.63
N SER A 243 -1.69 10.64 -2.43
CA SER A 243 -2.99 11.00 -3.03
C SER A 243 -4.18 10.76 -2.10
N PHE A 244 -4.16 9.69 -1.31
CA PHE A 244 -5.29 9.27 -0.47
C PHE A 244 -5.74 10.31 0.57
N PRO A 245 -4.87 11.03 1.30
CA PRO A 245 -5.28 12.06 2.24
C PRO A 245 -6.07 13.20 1.57
N PHE A 246 -5.83 13.46 0.29
CA PHE A 246 -6.57 14.48 -0.48
C PHE A 246 -7.98 14.04 -0.90
N THR A 247 -8.37 12.80 -0.64
CA THR A 247 -9.75 12.32 -0.85
C THR A 247 -10.74 13.17 -0.08
N ALA A 248 -10.44 13.56 1.16
CA ALA A 248 -11.29 14.43 1.95
C ALA A 248 -11.53 15.81 1.27
N PHE A 249 -10.48 16.38 0.70
CA PHE A 249 -10.57 17.63 -0.08
C PHE A 249 -11.46 17.47 -1.31
N ILE A 250 -11.25 16.41 -2.10
CA ILE A 250 -12.04 16.14 -3.32
C ILE A 250 -13.51 15.97 -2.99
N VAL A 251 -13.81 15.15 -2.00
CA VAL A 251 -15.16 14.82 -1.59
C VAL A 251 -15.89 16.08 -1.05
N LEU A 252 -15.19 16.91 -0.27
CA LEU A 252 -15.71 18.20 0.17
C LEU A 252 -15.98 19.12 -1.03
N PHE A 253 -15.03 19.24 -1.95
CA PHE A 253 -15.16 20.10 -3.12
C PHE A 253 -16.36 19.70 -3.99
N PHE A 254 -16.58 18.37 -4.17
CA PHE A 254 -17.79 17.88 -4.81
C PHE A 254 -19.06 18.25 -4.07
N SER A 255 -19.09 17.97 -2.77
CA SER A 255 -20.26 18.22 -1.95
C SER A 255 -20.72 19.66 -2.04
N VAL A 256 -19.78 20.59 -1.99
CA VAL A 256 -20.05 22.03 -2.11
C VAL A 256 -20.46 22.44 -3.53
N SER A 257 -19.84 21.86 -4.56
CA SER A 257 -20.17 22.18 -5.96
C SER A 257 -21.58 21.73 -6.38
N VAL A 258 -22.14 20.75 -5.68
CA VAL A 258 -23.50 20.21 -5.92
C VAL A 258 -24.56 20.90 -5.07
N GLY A 259 -24.14 21.48 -3.92
CA GLY A 259 -25.05 22.08 -2.95
C GLY A 259 -25.78 23.28 -3.52
N GLY A 260 -26.94 23.22 -4.00
CA GLY A 260 -27.73 24.34 -4.55
C GLY A 260 -28.43 24.02 -5.86
N ARG A 261 -28.21 22.81 -6.42
CA ARG A 261 -28.85 22.41 -7.68
C ARG A 261 -30.25 21.82 -7.55
N PHE A 262 -30.64 21.38 -6.37
CA PHE A 262 -31.91 20.66 -6.17
C PHE A 262 -32.98 21.59 -5.59
N LYS A 263 -34.14 21.66 -6.24
CA LYS A 263 -35.27 22.51 -5.81
C LYS A 263 -36.23 21.85 -4.82
N LYS A 264 -36.26 20.48 -4.75
CA LYS A 264 -37.10 19.72 -3.81
C LYS A 264 -36.24 18.80 -2.98
N ASN A 265 -36.51 18.68 -1.68
CA ASN A 265 -35.77 17.84 -0.71
C ASN A 265 -34.24 18.02 -0.83
N ILE A 266 -33.80 19.24 -0.93
CA ILE A 266 -32.44 19.66 -1.29
C ILE A 266 -31.40 18.97 -0.43
N LEU A 267 -31.64 18.92 0.89
CA LEU A 267 -30.70 18.33 1.83
C LEU A 267 -30.48 16.82 1.56
N LEU A 268 -31.56 16.06 1.40
CA LEU A 268 -31.49 14.62 1.13
C LEU A 268 -30.87 14.35 -0.24
N MET A 269 -31.30 15.09 -1.27
CA MET A 269 -30.82 14.89 -2.64
C MET A 269 -29.35 15.28 -2.80
N SER A 270 -28.91 16.39 -2.19
CA SER A 270 -27.49 16.78 -2.23
C SER A 270 -26.59 15.76 -1.51
N LEU A 271 -27.06 15.22 -0.39
CA LEU A 271 -26.36 14.22 0.37
C LEU A 271 -26.25 12.89 -0.39
N LEU A 272 -27.35 12.39 -0.97
CA LEU A 272 -27.35 11.16 -1.77
C LEU A 272 -26.45 11.30 -3.01
N PHE A 273 -26.52 12.43 -3.70
CA PHE A 273 -25.69 12.67 -4.88
C PHE A 273 -24.21 12.78 -4.53
N SER A 274 -23.87 13.48 -3.45
CA SER A 274 -22.49 13.58 -2.96
C SER A 274 -21.94 12.21 -2.53
N LEU A 275 -22.78 11.39 -1.87
CA LEU A 275 -22.43 10.04 -1.50
C LEU A 275 -22.18 9.15 -2.73
N ALA A 276 -23.05 9.25 -3.74
CA ALA A 276 -22.87 8.51 -4.99
C ALA A 276 -21.57 8.89 -5.70
N LEU A 277 -21.24 10.19 -5.73
CA LEU A 277 -19.96 10.66 -6.28
C LEU A 277 -18.75 10.21 -5.47
N ALA A 278 -18.86 10.17 -4.14
CA ALA A 278 -17.79 9.64 -3.30
C ALA A 278 -17.55 8.14 -3.55
N ILE A 279 -18.62 7.35 -3.68
CA ILE A 279 -18.52 5.94 -4.06
C ILE A 279 -17.85 5.80 -5.43
N LEU A 280 -18.27 6.59 -6.40
CA LEU A 280 -17.67 6.59 -7.74
C LEU A 280 -16.18 6.93 -7.71
N TYR A 281 -15.78 7.90 -6.87
CA TYR A 281 -14.37 8.23 -6.65
C TYR A 281 -13.58 7.02 -6.12
N TYR A 282 -14.06 6.37 -5.05
CA TYR A 282 -13.38 5.21 -4.47
C TYR A 282 -13.31 4.03 -5.45
N VAL A 283 -14.37 3.78 -6.19
CA VAL A 283 -14.37 2.73 -7.23
C VAL A 283 -13.34 3.07 -8.32
N THR A 284 -13.28 4.32 -8.77
CA THR A 284 -12.29 4.77 -9.76
C THR A 284 -10.87 4.61 -9.24
N GLU A 285 -10.62 5.01 -7.97
CA GLU A 285 -9.33 4.84 -7.31
C GLU A 285 -8.92 3.36 -7.24
N MET A 286 -9.83 2.50 -6.82
CA MET A 286 -9.58 1.06 -6.75
C MET A 286 -9.25 0.47 -8.12
N MET A 287 -9.98 0.85 -9.17
CA MET A 287 -9.75 0.37 -10.54
C MET A 287 -8.41 0.87 -11.11
N THR A 288 -8.08 2.15 -10.91
CA THR A 288 -6.79 2.68 -11.39
C THR A 288 -5.60 2.07 -10.65
N MET A 289 -5.73 1.81 -9.34
CA MET A 289 -4.71 1.09 -8.57
C MET A 289 -4.54 -0.35 -9.07
N LEU A 290 -5.63 -1.03 -9.42
CA LEU A 290 -5.58 -2.38 -9.98
C LEU A 290 -4.89 -2.41 -11.35
N PHE A 291 -5.19 -1.45 -12.24
CA PHE A 291 -4.53 -1.31 -13.53
C PHE A 291 -3.03 -0.98 -13.38
N ALA A 292 -2.66 -0.20 -12.38
CA ALA A 292 -1.26 0.07 -12.07
C ALA A 292 -0.54 -1.17 -11.53
N LYS A 293 -1.21 -2.00 -10.71
CA LYS A 293 -0.68 -3.30 -10.25
C LYS A 293 -0.41 -4.26 -11.42
N TRP A 294 -1.29 -4.29 -12.42
CA TRP A 294 -1.14 -5.11 -13.62
C TRP A 294 -0.31 -4.46 -14.72
N GLU A 295 0.37 -3.35 -14.43
CA GLU A 295 1.27 -2.64 -15.34
C GLU A 295 0.62 -2.04 -16.60
N TYR A 296 -0.73 -1.99 -16.67
CA TYR A 296 -1.43 -1.32 -17.77
C TYR A 296 -1.24 0.20 -17.76
N ILE A 297 -1.06 0.80 -16.59
CA ILE A 297 -0.78 2.23 -16.40
C ILE A 297 0.41 2.41 -15.45
N SER A 298 1.07 3.57 -15.52
CA SER A 298 2.16 3.85 -14.60
C SER A 298 1.66 3.92 -13.15
N PRO A 299 2.47 3.51 -12.15
CA PRO A 299 2.12 3.57 -10.73
C PRO A 299 1.70 4.95 -10.24
N LEU A 300 2.34 6.00 -10.78
CA LEU A 300 1.99 7.38 -10.48
C LEU A 300 0.62 7.75 -11.04
N ALA A 301 0.31 7.34 -12.28
CA ALA A 301 -1.02 7.55 -12.85
C ALA A 301 -2.09 6.80 -12.06
N GLY A 302 -1.83 5.56 -11.63
CA GLY A 302 -2.76 4.79 -10.80
C GLY A 302 -3.19 5.52 -9.54
N ALA A 303 -2.26 6.21 -8.88
CA ALA A 303 -2.52 6.93 -7.64
C ALA A 303 -3.16 8.32 -7.85
N PHE A 304 -2.75 9.08 -8.88
CA PHE A 304 -3.15 10.48 -9.04
C PHE A 304 -4.23 10.74 -10.09
N LEU A 305 -4.50 9.81 -11.01
CA LEU A 305 -5.52 9.97 -12.04
C LEU A 305 -6.92 10.24 -11.47
N PRO A 306 -7.40 9.49 -10.45
CA PRO A 306 -8.70 9.79 -9.82
C PRO A 306 -8.74 11.18 -9.24
N PHE A 307 -7.69 11.60 -8.54
CA PHE A 307 -7.58 12.94 -7.97
C PHE A 307 -7.73 14.01 -9.05
N LEU A 308 -6.98 13.93 -10.14
CA LEU A 308 -7.02 14.91 -11.23
C LEU A 308 -8.39 14.94 -11.93
N LEU A 309 -8.92 13.77 -12.30
CA LEU A 309 -10.21 13.62 -12.98
C LEU A 309 -11.33 14.26 -12.16
N PHE A 310 -11.40 13.94 -10.88
CA PHE A 310 -12.45 14.43 -10.02
C PHE A 310 -12.25 15.89 -9.61
N THR A 311 -11.02 16.40 -9.53
CA THR A 311 -10.76 17.84 -9.37
C THR A 311 -11.27 18.62 -10.58
N VAL A 312 -10.96 18.17 -11.80
CA VAL A 312 -11.47 18.81 -13.03
C VAL A 312 -13.00 18.79 -13.07
N LEU A 313 -13.60 17.65 -12.71
CA LEU A 313 -15.05 17.52 -12.65
C LEU A 313 -15.67 18.47 -11.61
N SER A 314 -15.07 18.62 -10.42
CA SER A 314 -15.51 19.55 -9.38
C SER A 314 -15.47 21.00 -9.85
N VAL A 315 -14.36 21.39 -10.50
CA VAL A 315 -14.20 22.75 -11.08
C VAL A 315 -15.24 22.99 -12.18
N ALA A 316 -15.46 22.02 -13.06
CA ALA A 316 -16.48 22.12 -14.11
C ALA A 316 -17.88 22.29 -13.50
N MET A 317 -18.22 21.47 -12.49
CA MET A 317 -19.50 21.56 -11.79
C MET A 317 -19.68 22.94 -11.09
N LEU A 318 -18.62 23.47 -10.47
CA LEU A 318 -18.66 24.77 -9.84
C LEU A 318 -18.88 25.92 -10.86
N ARG A 319 -18.24 25.80 -12.04
CA ARG A 319 -18.43 26.79 -13.11
C ARG A 319 -19.84 26.78 -13.71
N ILE A 320 -20.43 25.57 -13.86
CA ILE A 320 -21.81 25.44 -14.38
C ILE A 320 -22.84 25.85 -13.30
N ALA A 321 -22.47 25.79 -12.02
CA ALA A 321 -23.32 26.28 -10.92
C ALA A 321 -23.37 27.79 -10.82
N ARG A 322 -22.73 28.54 -11.74
CA ARG A 322 -22.81 29.98 -11.85
C ARG A 322 -24.21 30.40 -12.28
N THR A 323 -24.97 30.88 -11.37
CA THR A 323 -26.00 31.90 -11.58
C THR A 323 -26.09 32.71 -10.33
#